data_0bc17a89043fae4129a247befde4891f
#
_entry.id   0bc17a89043fae4129a247befde4891f
#
_cell.length_a   1.000
_cell.length_b   1.000
_cell.length_c   1.000
_cell.angle_alpha   90.00
_cell.angle_beta   90.00
_cell.angle_gamma   90.00
#
_symmetry.space_group_name_H-M   'P 1'
#
loop_
_entity.id
_entity.type
_entity.pdbx_description
1 polymer ?
#
loop_
_entity_poly.entity_id
_entity_poly.type
_entity_poly.pdbx_seq_one_letter_code
_entity_poly.pdbx_strand_id
1 'polypeptide(L)'
;MQVVIVSRIYLPEPSAASFFLSTLAAELVDRSHDVTVLTVRPPKGYAVPERPEALRLFPVLRDRSGYVRGYLQYLSFDVPLAFRLLFRKRPDVVVVEPPPTTGAVVRAICRLRGIPYVYDAADLWSVAAAHATSSSLVLRTLERLERWAIGGADRVITISASVADRIRAWGIRKPVDVTGRGADTAQFRYSPAPLRTEFVYAGSASAWHGAIVLVDAFAEFSSTHPEYVLRFIGHGTEHPAIAARAEELGISDSIVFDEPVEPAELARELSGATASLATLLPDGGYEFAFATKAYSSLASGCPVIFAGPGPTAAFLDAASATAPVGTAVDYTPEAIAEAMRTVAERPVLPESRPGLSEWADQHVSMRAAARRAADAIELSGSQPRRKRARS
;
A
#
# COMPACT_ATOMS: atom_id res chain seq x y z
N MET A 1 -14.15 -22.32 -6.68
CA MET A 1 -13.64 -21.93 -8.01
C MET A 1 -12.16 -22.27 -8.11
N GLN A 2 -11.64 -22.44 -9.33
CA GLN A 2 -10.20 -22.51 -9.58
C GLN A 2 -9.66 -21.11 -9.86
N VAL A 3 -8.90 -20.57 -8.95
CA VAL A 3 -8.30 -19.21 -9.03
C VAL A 3 -6.80 -19.33 -9.32
N VAL A 4 -6.32 -18.57 -10.29
CA VAL A 4 -4.89 -18.47 -10.58
C VAL A 4 -4.42 -17.07 -10.33
N ILE A 5 -3.49 -16.89 -9.39
CA ILE A 5 -2.82 -15.62 -9.13
C ILE A 5 -1.48 -15.61 -9.88
N VAL A 6 -1.20 -14.54 -10.60
CA VAL A 6 0.02 -14.34 -11.38
C VAL A 6 0.75 -13.12 -10.84
N SER A 7 1.94 -13.32 -10.31
CA SER A 7 2.81 -12.24 -9.85
C SER A 7 4.28 -12.64 -9.97
N ARG A 8 5.14 -11.69 -10.29
CA ARG A 8 6.60 -11.86 -10.30
C ARG A 8 7.23 -11.71 -8.91
N ILE A 9 6.45 -11.31 -7.93
CA ILE A 9 6.88 -11.18 -6.55
C ILE A 9 5.86 -11.84 -5.64
N TYR A 10 6.34 -12.74 -4.80
CA TYR A 10 5.51 -13.43 -3.83
C TYR A 10 6.36 -13.84 -2.64
N LEU A 11 5.74 -14.16 -1.51
CA LEU A 11 6.49 -14.67 -0.36
C LEU A 11 7.29 -15.94 -0.75
N PRO A 12 8.53 -16.08 -0.26
CA PRO A 12 9.13 -15.36 0.88
C PRO A 12 9.86 -14.05 0.55
N GLU A 13 9.84 -13.56 -0.70
CA GLU A 13 10.44 -12.25 -1.01
C GLU A 13 9.59 -11.14 -0.40
N PRO A 14 10.11 -10.35 0.57
CA PRO A 14 9.32 -9.35 1.28
C PRO A 14 9.03 -8.14 0.40
N SER A 15 7.75 -7.82 0.22
CA SER A 15 7.26 -6.59 -0.40
C SER A 15 5.81 -6.35 -0.02
N ALA A 16 5.32 -5.13 -0.16
CA ALA A 16 3.91 -4.83 0.07
C ALA A 16 2.98 -5.69 -0.81
N ALA A 17 3.37 -5.93 -2.07
CA ALA A 17 2.62 -6.78 -2.99
C ALA A 17 2.62 -8.24 -2.53
N SER A 18 3.78 -8.80 -2.13
CA SER A 18 3.87 -10.20 -1.72
C SER A 18 3.08 -10.48 -0.44
N PHE A 19 3.09 -9.57 0.53
CA PHE A 19 2.28 -9.69 1.74
C PHE A 19 0.77 -9.65 1.42
N PHE A 20 0.35 -8.69 0.61
CA PHE A 20 -1.05 -8.57 0.21
C PHE A 20 -1.53 -9.80 -0.58
N LEU A 21 -0.79 -10.21 -1.61
CA LEU A 21 -1.16 -11.36 -2.44
C LEU A 21 -1.20 -12.67 -1.65
N SER A 22 -0.31 -12.84 -0.67
CA SER A 22 -0.33 -13.97 0.23
C SER A 22 -1.57 -13.97 1.13
N THR A 23 -1.94 -12.80 1.69
CA THR A 23 -3.16 -12.65 2.48
C THR A 23 -4.41 -12.87 1.64
N LEU A 24 -4.42 -12.39 0.39
CA LEU A 24 -5.50 -12.63 -0.57
C LEU A 24 -5.62 -14.12 -0.94
N ALA A 25 -4.50 -14.80 -1.17
CA ALA A 25 -4.50 -16.23 -1.46
C ALA A 25 -5.06 -17.04 -0.28
N ALA A 26 -4.66 -16.72 0.95
CA ALA A 26 -5.17 -17.35 2.16
C ALA A 26 -6.68 -17.11 2.31
N GLU A 27 -7.15 -15.87 2.14
CA GLU A 27 -8.60 -15.53 2.20
C GLU A 27 -9.41 -16.32 1.17
N LEU A 28 -8.89 -16.48 -0.06
CA LEU A 28 -9.55 -17.27 -1.09
C LEU A 28 -9.58 -18.77 -0.75
N VAL A 29 -8.52 -19.31 -0.14
CA VAL A 29 -8.49 -20.70 0.34
C VAL A 29 -9.49 -20.89 1.49
N ASP A 30 -9.54 -19.96 2.45
CA ASP A 30 -10.49 -19.98 3.56
C ASP A 30 -11.96 -19.97 3.06
N ARG A 31 -12.19 -19.33 1.90
CA ARG A 31 -13.49 -19.38 1.17
C ARG A 31 -13.67 -20.66 0.33
N SER A 32 -12.83 -21.66 0.53
CA SER A 32 -12.90 -22.95 -0.17
C SER A 32 -12.67 -22.86 -1.68
N HIS A 33 -11.81 -21.94 -2.13
CA HIS A 33 -11.35 -21.91 -3.53
C HIS A 33 -10.06 -22.71 -3.71
N ASP A 34 -9.89 -23.31 -4.89
CA ASP A 34 -8.64 -23.95 -5.31
C ASP A 34 -7.70 -22.88 -5.88
N VAL A 35 -6.73 -22.45 -5.08
CA VAL A 35 -5.83 -21.32 -5.41
C VAL A 35 -4.48 -21.84 -5.86
N THR A 36 -4.04 -21.41 -7.03
CA THR A 36 -2.67 -21.62 -7.50
C THR A 36 -1.99 -20.30 -7.79
N VAL A 37 -0.79 -20.11 -7.26
CA VAL A 37 0.04 -18.94 -7.53
C VAL A 37 1.13 -19.30 -8.53
N LEU A 38 1.16 -18.59 -9.66
CA LEU A 38 2.22 -18.66 -10.65
C LEU A 38 3.22 -17.53 -10.37
N THR A 39 4.38 -17.87 -9.82
CA THR A 39 5.36 -16.88 -9.40
C THR A 39 6.79 -17.35 -9.69
N VAL A 40 7.77 -16.53 -9.30
CA VAL A 40 9.18 -16.79 -9.50
C VAL A 40 9.76 -17.67 -8.38
N ARG A 41 10.83 -18.39 -8.70
CA ARG A 41 11.64 -19.03 -7.66
C ARG A 41 12.35 -17.95 -6.85
N PRO A 42 12.25 -17.97 -5.50
CA PRO A 42 12.93 -16.99 -4.66
C PRO A 42 14.46 -17.07 -4.82
N PRO A 43 15.19 -16.02 -4.44
CA PRO A 43 16.65 -16.05 -4.41
C PRO A 43 17.19 -17.17 -3.51
N LYS A 44 18.47 -17.49 -3.69
CA LYS A 44 19.15 -18.45 -2.80
C LYS A 44 19.12 -17.92 -1.36
N GLY A 45 18.87 -18.83 -0.40
CA GLY A 45 18.82 -18.49 1.04
C GLY A 45 17.42 -18.27 1.60
N TYR A 46 16.40 -18.10 0.74
CA TYR A 46 15.01 -18.03 1.19
C TYR A 46 14.37 -19.43 1.20
N ALA A 47 13.91 -19.89 2.36
CA ALA A 47 13.08 -21.08 2.46
C ALA A 47 11.66 -20.76 2.01
N VAL A 48 11.07 -21.59 1.16
CA VAL A 48 9.65 -21.47 0.79
C VAL A 48 8.84 -22.15 1.89
N PRO A 49 8.08 -21.40 2.70
CA PRO A 49 7.29 -22.00 3.77
C PRO A 49 6.13 -22.82 3.18
N GLU A 50 5.66 -23.78 3.95
CA GLU A 50 4.42 -24.51 3.64
C GLU A 50 3.22 -23.55 3.68
N ARG A 51 2.34 -23.65 2.69
CA ARG A 51 1.24 -22.70 2.50
C ARG A 51 -0.02 -23.41 2.03
N PRO A 52 -1.21 -22.85 2.35
CA PRO A 52 -2.48 -23.46 1.93
C PRO A 52 -2.69 -23.40 0.41
N GLU A 53 -2.16 -22.36 -0.28
CA GLU A 53 -2.23 -22.24 -1.72
C GLU A 53 -1.12 -23.04 -2.44
N ALA A 54 -1.42 -23.52 -3.63
CA ALA A 54 -0.44 -24.25 -4.44
C ALA A 54 0.53 -23.29 -5.15
N LEU A 55 1.82 -23.34 -4.84
CA LEU A 55 2.84 -22.54 -5.52
C LEU A 55 3.41 -23.26 -6.75
N ARG A 56 3.55 -22.53 -7.86
CA ARG A 56 4.23 -22.96 -9.09
C ARG A 56 5.35 -21.98 -9.40
N LEU A 57 6.56 -22.35 -8.99
CA LEU A 57 7.76 -21.52 -9.05
C LEU A 57 8.47 -21.64 -10.40
N PHE A 58 8.91 -20.49 -10.96
CA PHE A 58 9.67 -20.43 -12.20
C PHE A 58 11.10 -19.95 -11.94
N PRO A 59 12.09 -20.53 -12.58
CA PRO A 59 13.40 -19.92 -12.70
C PRO A 59 13.29 -18.67 -13.59
N VAL A 60 13.89 -17.57 -13.15
CA VAL A 60 13.90 -16.29 -13.90
C VAL A 60 15.28 -15.66 -13.82
N LEU A 61 15.56 -14.77 -14.76
CA LEU A 61 16.73 -13.91 -14.68
C LEU A 61 16.50 -12.84 -13.59
N ARG A 62 17.57 -12.52 -12.87
CA ARG A 62 17.60 -11.47 -11.85
C ARG A 62 18.70 -10.47 -12.18
N ASP A 63 18.55 -9.25 -11.71
CA ASP A 63 19.61 -8.25 -11.79
C ASP A 63 20.74 -8.53 -10.77
N ARG A 64 21.77 -7.69 -10.76
CA ARG A 64 22.91 -7.84 -9.85
C ARG A 64 22.54 -7.72 -8.37
N SER A 65 21.43 -7.07 -8.07
CA SER A 65 20.89 -6.90 -6.72
C SER A 65 19.90 -8.01 -6.31
N GLY A 66 19.72 -9.02 -7.19
CA GLY A 66 18.84 -10.17 -6.93
C GLY A 66 17.36 -9.93 -7.24
N TYR A 67 16.98 -8.77 -7.80
CA TYR A 67 15.60 -8.44 -8.13
C TYR A 67 15.24 -8.83 -9.57
N VAL A 68 13.95 -9.07 -9.81
CA VAL A 68 13.42 -9.27 -11.16
C VAL A 68 13.08 -7.90 -11.76
N ARG A 69 14.11 -7.16 -12.19
CA ARG A 69 13.99 -5.81 -12.77
C ARG A 69 14.73 -5.75 -14.11
N GLY A 70 14.08 -5.15 -15.12
CA GLY A 70 14.63 -4.99 -16.45
C GLY A 70 13.90 -5.84 -17.51
N TYR A 71 14.06 -5.48 -18.79
CA TYR A 71 13.31 -6.08 -19.90
C TYR A 71 13.55 -7.58 -20.05
N LEU A 72 14.80 -8.02 -19.96
CA LEU A 72 15.15 -9.44 -20.09
C LEU A 72 14.63 -10.25 -18.91
N GLN A 73 14.70 -9.69 -17.71
CA GLN A 73 14.16 -10.30 -16.49
C GLN A 73 12.64 -10.46 -16.60
N TYR A 74 11.94 -9.46 -17.10
CA TYR A 74 10.49 -9.52 -17.31
C TYR A 74 10.13 -10.57 -18.35
N LEU A 75 10.82 -10.61 -19.51
CA LEU A 75 10.59 -11.60 -20.54
C LEU A 75 10.87 -13.03 -20.04
N SER A 76 11.86 -13.20 -19.15
CA SER A 76 12.18 -14.53 -18.58
C SER A 76 11.06 -15.10 -17.71
N PHE A 77 10.15 -14.26 -17.21
CA PHE A 77 8.90 -14.68 -16.54
C PHE A 77 7.72 -14.73 -17.52
N ASP A 78 7.52 -13.68 -18.31
CA ASP A 78 6.34 -13.46 -19.14
C ASP A 78 6.21 -14.51 -20.27
N VAL A 79 7.32 -14.91 -20.90
CA VAL A 79 7.29 -15.92 -21.98
C VAL A 79 6.90 -17.31 -21.44
N PRO A 80 7.54 -17.88 -20.41
CA PRO A 80 7.10 -19.13 -19.80
C PRO A 80 5.67 -19.07 -19.24
N LEU A 81 5.26 -17.92 -18.70
CA LEU A 81 3.90 -17.68 -18.21
C LEU A 81 2.87 -17.88 -19.31
N ALA A 82 3.12 -17.32 -20.52
CA ALA A 82 2.21 -17.46 -21.66
C ALA A 82 1.93 -18.94 -21.97
N PHE A 83 2.98 -19.76 -22.08
CA PHE A 83 2.84 -21.20 -22.33
C PHE A 83 2.09 -21.92 -21.20
N ARG A 84 2.42 -21.61 -19.95
CA ARG A 84 1.78 -22.23 -18.78
C ARG A 84 0.30 -21.87 -18.66
N LEU A 85 -0.07 -20.63 -18.92
CA LEU A 85 -1.47 -20.24 -18.97
C LEU A 85 -2.19 -20.83 -20.19
N LEU A 86 -1.51 -20.99 -21.32
CA LEU A 86 -2.10 -21.54 -22.53
C LEU A 86 -2.44 -23.04 -22.38
N PHE A 87 -1.54 -23.83 -21.80
CA PHE A 87 -1.67 -25.30 -21.73
C PHE A 87 -2.20 -25.83 -20.39
N ARG A 88 -2.36 -24.98 -19.38
CA ARG A 88 -2.94 -25.35 -18.09
C ARG A 88 -4.42 -25.70 -18.24
N LYS A 89 -4.95 -26.56 -17.33
CA LYS A 89 -6.40 -26.67 -17.13
C LYS A 89 -6.99 -25.29 -16.95
N ARG A 90 -8.10 -25.00 -17.66
CA ARG A 90 -8.73 -23.67 -17.65
C ARG A 90 -9.18 -23.29 -16.24
N PRO A 91 -8.66 -22.23 -15.63
CA PRO A 91 -9.19 -21.70 -14.37
C PRO A 91 -10.53 -20.97 -14.59
N ASP A 92 -11.24 -20.74 -13.51
CA ASP A 92 -12.46 -19.94 -13.52
C ASP A 92 -12.14 -18.43 -13.61
N VAL A 93 -11.03 -17.99 -12.98
CA VAL A 93 -10.55 -16.62 -13.02
C VAL A 93 -9.03 -16.57 -12.86
N VAL A 94 -8.42 -15.56 -13.49
CA VAL A 94 -6.99 -15.22 -13.30
C VAL A 94 -6.90 -13.86 -12.64
N VAL A 95 -6.09 -13.72 -11.60
CA VAL A 95 -5.70 -12.46 -10.99
C VAL A 95 -4.30 -12.13 -11.43
N VAL A 96 -4.05 -10.93 -11.93
CA VAL A 96 -2.72 -10.50 -12.35
C VAL A 96 -2.28 -9.25 -11.63
N GLU A 97 -1.11 -9.34 -11.03
CA GLU A 97 -0.38 -8.20 -10.44
C GLU A 97 0.64 -7.67 -11.47
N PRO A 98 0.83 -6.34 -11.60
CA PRO A 98 1.77 -5.76 -12.54
C PRO A 98 3.18 -6.36 -12.48
N PRO A 99 3.95 -6.16 -13.55
CA PRO A 99 3.98 -5.01 -14.47
C PRO A 99 3.05 -5.15 -15.68
N PRO A 100 2.90 -4.06 -16.44
CA PRO A 100 2.07 -4.03 -17.65
C PRO A 100 2.38 -5.12 -18.68
N THR A 101 3.63 -5.58 -18.79
CA THR A 101 4.02 -6.66 -19.70
C THR A 101 3.39 -7.99 -19.28
N THR A 102 3.42 -8.32 -18.00
CA THR A 102 2.75 -9.50 -17.45
C THR A 102 1.22 -9.41 -17.64
N GLY A 103 0.65 -8.22 -17.36
CA GLY A 103 -0.77 -7.96 -17.62
C GLY A 103 -1.15 -8.13 -19.08
N ALA A 104 -0.29 -7.72 -20.01
CA ALA A 104 -0.51 -7.90 -21.43
C ALA A 104 -0.52 -9.37 -21.85
N VAL A 105 0.41 -10.16 -21.34
CA VAL A 105 0.45 -11.63 -21.57
C VAL A 105 -0.82 -12.29 -21.04
N VAL A 106 -1.21 -11.95 -19.80
CA VAL A 106 -2.43 -12.50 -19.21
C VAL A 106 -3.65 -12.11 -20.05
N ARG A 107 -3.80 -10.84 -20.45
CA ARG A 107 -4.88 -10.41 -21.34
C ARG A 107 -4.92 -11.21 -22.62
N ALA A 108 -3.79 -11.35 -23.31
CA ALA A 108 -3.73 -12.06 -24.59
C ALA A 108 -4.19 -13.51 -24.45
N ILE A 109 -3.67 -14.24 -23.47
CA ILE A 109 -4.00 -15.66 -23.24
C ILE A 109 -5.43 -15.81 -22.70
N CYS A 110 -5.85 -14.98 -21.76
CA CYS A 110 -7.20 -15.00 -21.21
C CYS A 110 -8.25 -14.70 -22.29
N ARG A 111 -7.99 -13.73 -23.18
CA ARG A 111 -8.86 -13.47 -24.34
C ARG A 111 -8.93 -14.65 -25.29
N LEU A 112 -7.79 -15.30 -25.62
CA LEU A 112 -7.73 -16.47 -26.50
C LEU A 112 -8.53 -17.64 -25.93
N ARG A 113 -8.42 -17.87 -24.63
CA ARG A 113 -9.03 -19.00 -23.93
C ARG A 113 -10.42 -18.70 -23.37
N GLY A 114 -10.91 -17.46 -23.48
CA GLY A 114 -12.19 -17.03 -22.90
C GLY A 114 -12.21 -17.09 -21.35
N ILE A 115 -11.10 -16.81 -20.69
CA ILE A 115 -10.96 -16.80 -19.23
C ILE A 115 -11.16 -15.37 -18.74
N PRO A 116 -12.02 -15.11 -17.74
CA PRO A 116 -12.08 -13.80 -17.10
C PRO A 116 -10.82 -13.53 -16.29
N TYR A 117 -10.39 -12.26 -16.20
CA TYR A 117 -9.29 -11.91 -15.32
C TYR A 117 -9.55 -10.60 -14.58
N VAL A 118 -9.00 -10.52 -13.37
CA VAL A 118 -8.96 -9.35 -12.52
C VAL A 118 -7.56 -8.76 -12.58
N TYR A 119 -7.47 -7.47 -12.84
CA TYR A 119 -6.19 -6.76 -12.83
C TYR A 119 -6.02 -6.04 -11.50
N ASP A 120 -4.93 -6.32 -10.79
CA ASP A 120 -4.55 -5.65 -9.56
C ASP A 120 -3.72 -4.40 -9.89
N ALA A 121 -4.37 -3.24 -9.96
CA ALA A 121 -3.74 -1.95 -10.21
C ALA A 121 -3.31 -1.32 -8.89
N ALA A 122 -2.32 -1.92 -8.21
CA ALA A 122 -1.73 -1.36 -6.99
C ALA A 122 -1.08 -0.01 -7.28
N ASP A 123 -0.34 0.05 -8.38
CA ASP A 123 0.31 1.26 -8.90
C ASP A 123 0.06 1.37 -10.39
N LEU A 124 0.07 2.60 -10.91
CA LEU A 124 0.10 2.84 -12.34
C LEU A 124 1.57 2.99 -12.79
N TRP A 125 2.09 1.93 -13.38
CA TRP A 125 3.50 1.83 -13.76
C TRP A 125 3.94 2.89 -14.77
N SER A 126 3.05 3.33 -15.66
CA SER A 126 3.33 4.42 -16.59
C SER A 126 3.56 5.74 -15.88
N VAL A 127 2.88 5.96 -14.75
CA VAL A 127 3.09 7.15 -13.90
C VAL A 127 4.38 7.03 -13.12
N ALA A 128 4.62 5.91 -12.47
CA ALA A 128 5.86 5.66 -11.72
C ALA A 128 7.11 5.72 -12.63
N ALA A 129 7.01 5.22 -13.86
CA ALA A 129 8.12 5.26 -14.82
C ALA A 129 8.50 6.68 -15.26
N ALA A 130 7.62 7.67 -15.17
CA ALA A 130 7.91 9.05 -15.50
C ALA A 130 9.00 9.66 -14.58
N HIS A 131 9.15 9.13 -13.38
CA HIS A 131 10.24 9.53 -12.46
C HIS A 131 11.57 8.82 -12.75
N ALA A 132 11.55 7.72 -13.52
CA ALA A 132 12.75 6.92 -13.82
C ALA A 132 13.31 7.16 -15.22
N THR A 133 12.54 7.70 -16.15
CA THR A 133 12.97 7.98 -17.53
C THR A 133 12.28 9.22 -18.10
N SER A 134 13.06 10.02 -18.86
CA SER A 134 12.55 11.16 -19.62
C SER A 134 12.13 10.81 -21.06
N SER A 135 12.32 9.56 -21.50
CA SER A 135 11.97 9.14 -22.86
C SER A 135 10.46 9.09 -23.09
N SER A 136 9.94 10.09 -23.79
CA SER A 136 8.51 10.19 -24.11
C SER A 136 7.96 9.00 -24.93
N LEU A 137 8.83 8.33 -25.72
CA LEU A 137 8.43 7.15 -26.48
C LEU A 137 8.22 5.95 -25.56
N VAL A 138 9.14 5.73 -24.61
CA VAL A 138 9.05 4.66 -23.62
C VAL A 138 7.79 4.85 -22.76
N LEU A 139 7.59 6.05 -22.25
CA LEU A 139 6.42 6.37 -21.40
C LEU A 139 5.10 6.16 -22.14
N ARG A 140 4.97 6.67 -23.37
CA ARG A 140 3.77 6.48 -24.20
C ARG A 140 3.50 5.01 -24.53
N THR A 141 4.55 4.25 -24.79
CA THR A 141 4.43 2.81 -25.09
C THR A 141 3.98 2.04 -23.86
N LEU A 142 4.58 2.33 -22.71
CA LEU A 142 4.22 1.71 -21.42
C LEU A 142 2.78 2.04 -21.04
N GLU A 143 2.37 3.32 -21.15
CA GLU A 143 1.00 3.74 -20.88
C GLU A 143 -0.02 3.04 -21.79
N ARG A 144 0.26 2.95 -23.10
CA ARG A 144 -0.63 2.24 -24.03
C ARG A 144 -0.75 0.76 -23.67
N LEU A 145 0.35 0.12 -23.31
CA LEU A 145 0.36 -1.29 -22.91
C LEU A 145 -0.44 -1.49 -21.61
N GLU A 146 -0.23 -0.61 -20.63
CA GLU A 146 -0.93 -0.65 -19.35
C GLU A 146 -2.44 -0.45 -19.52
N ARG A 147 -2.84 0.60 -20.25
CA ARG A 147 -4.25 0.86 -20.61
C ARG A 147 -4.85 -0.32 -21.36
N TRP A 148 -4.09 -0.92 -22.27
CA TRP A 148 -4.55 -2.11 -23.00
C TRP A 148 -4.70 -3.29 -22.03
N ALA A 149 -3.76 -3.55 -21.14
CA ALA A 149 -3.84 -4.65 -20.17
C ALA A 149 -5.04 -4.46 -19.21
N ILE A 150 -5.19 -3.27 -18.60
CA ILE A 150 -6.27 -2.94 -17.68
C ILE A 150 -7.64 -2.95 -18.39
N GLY A 151 -7.74 -2.34 -19.57
CA GLY A 151 -9.00 -2.22 -20.33
C GLY A 151 -9.59 -3.55 -20.79
N GLY A 152 -8.83 -4.63 -20.78
CA GLY A 152 -9.31 -5.98 -21.10
C GLY A 152 -9.79 -6.78 -19.89
N ALA A 153 -9.50 -6.34 -18.69
CA ALA A 153 -9.92 -7.02 -17.47
C ALA A 153 -11.45 -7.05 -17.34
N ASP A 154 -11.98 -8.07 -16.72
CA ASP A 154 -13.40 -8.11 -16.37
C ASP A 154 -13.69 -7.17 -15.20
N ARG A 155 -12.72 -7.04 -14.29
CA ARG A 155 -12.74 -6.16 -13.14
C ARG A 155 -11.32 -5.71 -12.79
N VAL A 156 -11.21 -4.55 -12.19
CA VAL A 156 -9.94 -4.01 -11.68
C VAL A 156 -10.08 -3.83 -10.18
N ILE A 157 -9.06 -4.21 -9.43
CA ILE A 157 -8.93 -3.86 -8.01
C ILE A 157 -7.79 -2.85 -7.86
N THR A 158 -7.92 -1.90 -6.91
CA THR A 158 -6.92 -0.85 -6.72
C THR A 158 -6.84 -0.39 -5.28
N ILE A 159 -5.77 0.35 -4.96
CA ILE A 159 -5.46 0.77 -3.59
C ILE A 159 -6.26 1.99 -3.13
N SER A 160 -6.69 2.88 -4.05
CA SER A 160 -7.30 4.15 -3.68
C SER A 160 -8.28 4.65 -4.74
N ALA A 161 -9.16 5.57 -4.32
CA ALA A 161 -10.09 6.25 -5.22
C ALA A 161 -9.35 7.06 -6.30
N SER A 162 -8.23 7.70 -5.96
CA SER A 162 -7.44 8.50 -6.90
C SER A 162 -6.87 7.64 -8.05
N VAL A 163 -6.40 6.44 -7.77
CA VAL A 163 -5.98 5.49 -8.81
C VAL A 163 -7.19 5.03 -9.63
N ALA A 164 -8.33 4.75 -9.00
CA ALA A 164 -9.56 4.37 -9.69
C ALA A 164 -10.03 5.48 -10.66
N ASP A 165 -9.99 6.73 -10.24
CA ASP A 165 -10.40 7.89 -11.06
C ASP A 165 -9.44 8.09 -12.24
N ARG A 166 -8.16 7.88 -12.03
CA ARG A 166 -7.16 7.92 -13.11
C ARG A 166 -7.39 6.84 -14.16
N ILE A 167 -7.74 5.62 -13.73
CA ILE A 167 -8.12 4.52 -14.63
C ILE A 167 -9.40 4.89 -15.41
N ARG A 168 -10.40 5.48 -14.75
CA ARG A 168 -11.62 5.97 -15.40
C ARG A 168 -11.35 7.10 -16.40
N ALA A 169 -10.44 8.02 -16.08
CA ALA A 169 -10.00 9.10 -16.97
C ALA A 169 -9.32 8.57 -18.26
N TRP A 170 -8.76 7.36 -18.23
CA TRP A 170 -8.31 6.68 -19.45
C TRP A 170 -9.43 6.15 -20.34
N GLY A 171 -10.70 6.37 -19.98
CA GLY A 171 -11.88 5.88 -20.71
C GLY A 171 -12.19 4.40 -20.44
N ILE A 172 -11.60 3.80 -19.43
CA ILE A 172 -11.86 2.42 -19.05
C ILE A 172 -13.17 2.36 -18.26
N ARG A 173 -14.20 1.70 -18.84
CA ARG A 173 -15.54 1.57 -18.26
C ARG A 173 -15.77 0.26 -17.51
N LYS A 174 -14.69 -0.44 -17.16
CA LYS A 174 -14.77 -1.66 -16.37
C LYS A 174 -15.04 -1.35 -14.90
N PRO A 175 -15.67 -2.25 -14.14
CA PRO A 175 -15.76 -2.10 -12.70
C PRO A 175 -14.35 -1.95 -12.09
N VAL A 176 -14.19 -0.91 -11.27
CA VAL A 176 -12.96 -0.63 -10.52
C VAL A 176 -13.33 -0.57 -9.05
N ASP A 177 -12.83 -1.55 -8.29
CA ASP A 177 -13.09 -1.69 -6.86
C ASP A 177 -11.90 -1.17 -6.08
N VAL A 178 -12.15 -0.24 -5.18
CA VAL A 178 -11.13 0.26 -4.25
C VAL A 178 -11.05 -0.70 -3.07
N THR A 179 -10.02 -1.55 -3.06
CA THR A 179 -9.83 -2.56 -2.02
C THR A 179 -8.90 -2.09 -0.90
N GLY A 180 -8.05 -1.12 -1.18
CA GLY A 180 -6.97 -0.72 -0.27
C GLY A 180 -5.83 -1.75 -0.22
N ARG A 181 -4.91 -1.57 0.73
CA ARG A 181 -3.86 -2.56 1.07
C ARG A 181 -3.85 -2.89 2.55
N GLY A 182 -4.07 -1.89 3.39
CA GLY A 182 -4.18 -2.03 4.84
C GLY A 182 -2.87 -2.29 5.57
N ALA A 183 -2.96 -2.35 6.89
CA ALA A 183 -1.87 -2.74 7.78
C ALA A 183 -1.87 -4.25 8.06
N ASP A 184 -0.71 -4.78 8.40
CA ASP A 184 -0.59 -6.09 9.02
C ASP A 184 -1.00 -5.99 10.51
N THR A 185 -2.30 -6.15 10.78
CA THR A 185 -2.87 -6.06 12.11
C THR A 185 -2.53 -7.26 13.01
N ALA A 186 -1.82 -8.26 12.49
CA ALA A 186 -1.22 -9.30 13.32
C ALA A 186 0.01 -8.75 14.07
N GLN A 187 0.79 -7.87 13.43
CA GLN A 187 1.96 -7.22 14.00
C GLN A 187 1.62 -5.87 14.62
N PHE A 188 0.80 -5.06 13.93
CA PHE A 188 0.34 -3.77 14.44
C PHE A 188 -1.00 -3.95 15.15
N ARG A 189 -0.99 -3.93 16.44
CA ARG A 189 -2.21 -3.95 17.28
C ARG A 189 -1.97 -3.15 18.55
N TYR A 190 -3.04 -2.65 19.12
CA TYR A 190 -2.95 -1.92 20.38
C TYR A 190 -2.31 -2.80 21.46
N SER A 191 -1.34 -2.22 22.15
CA SER A 191 -0.70 -2.78 23.35
C SER A 191 -0.89 -1.78 24.49
N PRO A 192 -1.48 -2.19 25.63
CA PRO A 192 -1.71 -1.26 26.74
C PRO A 192 -0.44 -0.53 27.14
N ALA A 193 -0.47 0.79 27.05
CA ALA A 193 0.63 1.68 27.40
C ALA A 193 0.07 2.99 28.00
N PRO A 194 0.77 3.61 28.93
CA PRO A 194 0.40 4.94 29.40
C PRO A 194 0.51 5.95 28.25
N LEU A 195 -0.40 6.92 28.24
CA LEU A 195 -0.33 8.01 27.29
C LEU A 195 0.89 8.87 27.60
N ARG A 196 1.71 9.13 26.58
CA ARG A 196 2.92 9.96 26.67
C ARG A 196 2.68 11.27 25.93
N THR A 197 3.33 12.32 26.40
CA THR A 197 3.35 13.64 25.74
C THR A 197 4.30 13.60 24.53
N GLU A 198 3.96 12.75 23.55
CA GLU A 198 4.78 12.49 22.36
C GLU A 198 3.94 12.51 21.10
N PHE A 199 4.45 13.18 20.06
CA PHE A 199 4.06 12.98 18.67
C PHE A 199 5.09 12.10 17.97
N VAL A 200 4.64 11.07 17.24
CA VAL A 200 5.53 10.10 16.62
C VAL A 200 5.39 10.13 15.11
N TYR A 201 6.51 10.37 14.40
CA TYR A 201 6.63 10.13 12.98
C TYR A 201 7.35 8.80 12.76
N ALA A 202 6.64 7.78 12.29
CA ALA A 202 7.20 6.43 12.10
C ALA A 202 7.45 6.12 10.63
N GLY A 203 8.64 5.58 10.32
CA GLY A 203 9.04 5.13 8.98
C GLY A 203 10.00 6.08 8.27
N SER A 204 10.14 5.94 6.95
CA SER A 204 11.11 6.73 6.19
C SER A 204 10.71 8.21 6.10
N ALA A 205 11.69 9.11 6.31
CA ALA A 205 11.59 10.53 6.02
C ALA A 205 12.36 10.83 4.73
N SER A 206 11.68 10.71 3.60
CA SER A 206 12.22 11.01 2.26
C SER A 206 11.70 12.36 1.77
N ALA A 207 12.40 12.99 0.83
CA ALA A 207 12.08 14.33 0.33
C ALA A 207 10.61 14.53 -0.09
N TRP A 208 9.99 13.52 -0.72
CA TRP A 208 8.60 13.59 -1.15
C TRP A 208 7.57 13.53 -0.01
N HIS A 209 7.99 13.12 1.20
CA HIS A 209 7.14 13.23 2.38
C HIS A 209 7.11 14.66 2.92
N GLY A 210 8.22 15.41 2.82
CA GLY A 210 8.33 16.76 3.32
C GLY A 210 8.20 16.85 4.84
N ALA A 211 8.73 15.88 5.57
CA ALA A 211 8.55 15.82 7.02
C ALA A 211 9.19 16.98 7.81
N ILE A 212 10.04 17.78 7.15
CA ILE A 212 10.66 18.98 7.74
C ILE A 212 9.62 19.99 8.24
N VAL A 213 8.44 20.11 7.61
CA VAL A 213 7.37 21.00 8.03
C VAL A 213 6.89 20.72 9.47
N LEU A 214 7.05 19.46 9.92
CA LEU A 214 6.70 19.08 11.29
C LEU A 214 7.56 19.75 12.35
N VAL A 215 8.81 20.10 12.02
CA VAL A 215 9.73 20.79 12.94
C VAL A 215 9.27 22.23 13.15
N ASP A 216 8.90 22.94 12.07
CA ASP A 216 8.37 24.30 12.16
C ASP A 216 7.05 24.32 12.95
N ALA A 217 6.15 23.39 12.65
CA ALA A 217 4.89 23.25 13.38
C ALA A 217 5.10 22.92 14.86
N PHE A 218 6.04 22.01 15.15
CA PHE A 218 6.33 21.63 16.53
C PHE A 218 7.00 22.74 17.31
N ALA A 219 7.83 23.58 16.70
CA ALA A 219 8.39 24.78 17.35
C ALA A 219 7.29 25.75 17.79
N GLU A 220 6.27 25.97 16.95
CA GLU A 220 5.11 26.78 17.32
C GLU A 220 4.30 26.15 18.45
N PHE A 221 4.01 24.84 18.34
CA PHE A 221 3.25 24.08 19.35
C PHE A 221 3.96 24.04 20.71
N SER A 222 5.26 23.70 20.73
CA SER A 222 6.05 23.51 21.96
C SER A 222 6.28 24.80 22.73
N SER A 223 6.09 25.95 22.11
CA SER A 223 6.13 27.25 22.81
C SER A 223 5.09 27.36 23.93
N THR A 224 3.98 26.65 23.82
CA THR A 224 2.90 26.57 24.82
C THR A 224 2.79 25.19 25.50
N HIS A 225 3.44 24.19 24.97
CA HIS A 225 3.43 22.81 25.47
C HIS A 225 4.86 22.22 25.53
N PRO A 226 5.73 22.81 26.38
CA PRO A 226 7.16 22.46 26.43
C PRO A 226 7.45 21.05 26.93
N GLU A 227 6.46 20.36 27.51
CA GLU A 227 6.54 19.00 27.99
C GLU A 227 6.47 17.94 26.88
N TYR A 228 6.11 18.33 25.65
CA TYR A 228 5.98 17.43 24.53
C TYR A 228 7.31 17.17 23.80
N VAL A 229 7.40 16.01 23.17
CA VAL A 229 8.52 15.58 22.33
C VAL A 229 7.99 15.20 20.95
N LEU A 230 8.72 15.59 19.90
CA LEU A 230 8.53 15.09 18.56
C LEU A 230 9.58 14.00 18.25
N ARG A 231 9.12 12.78 18.04
CA ARG A 231 9.97 11.61 17.90
C ARG A 231 9.88 11.03 16.49
N PHE A 232 11.03 10.87 15.84
CA PHE A 232 11.18 10.23 14.55
C PHE A 232 11.72 8.81 14.76
N ILE A 233 10.97 7.77 14.38
CA ILE A 233 11.39 6.37 14.48
C ILE A 233 11.58 5.83 13.08
N GLY A 234 12.80 5.59 12.66
CA GLY A 234 13.13 5.07 11.33
C GLY A 234 14.32 5.75 10.68
N HIS A 235 14.51 5.49 9.39
CA HIS A 235 15.55 6.13 8.60
C HIS A 235 14.98 7.17 7.65
N GLY A 236 15.83 8.11 7.19
CA GLY A 236 15.42 9.04 6.16
C GLY A 236 16.55 9.92 5.64
N THR A 237 16.51 10.23 4.36
CA THR A 237 17.46 11.16 3.73
C THR A 237 17.27 12.59 4.26
N GLU A 238 16.12 12.90 4.84
CA GLU A 238 15.78 14.21 5.37
C GLU A 238 16.20 14.39 6.85
N HIS A 239 16.60 13.34 7.58
CA HIS A 239 16.98 13.46 8.99
C HIS A 239 18.05 14.55 9.25
N PRO A 240 19.12 14.68 8.47
CA PRO A 240 20.10 15.74 8.66
C PRO A 240 19.49 17.16 8.53
N ALA A 241 18.59 17.36 7.55
CA ALA A 241 17.92 18.65 7.35
C ALA A 241 16.91 18.94 8.47
N ILE A 242 16.19 17.94 8.95
CA ILE A 242 15.26 18.02 10.09
C ILE A 242 16.04 18.39 11.35
N ALA A 243 17.16 17.75 11.63
CA ALA A 243 18.01 18.05 12.80
C ALA A 243 18.58 19.47 12.73
N ALA A 244 19.11 19.89 11.57
CA ALA A 244 19.62 21.26 11.39
C ALA A 244 18.51 22.30 11.60
N ARG A 245 17.29 22.04 11.11
CA ARG A 245 16.15 22.93 11.31
C ARG A 245 15.74 23.04 12.77
N ALA A 246 15.79 21.93 13.52
CA ALA A 246 15.54 21.93 14.96
C ALA A 246 16.57 22.76 15.74
N GLU A 247 17.84 22.69 15.32
CA GLU A 247 18.90 23.52 15.90
C GLU A 247 18.68 25.01 15.62
N GLU A 248 18.36 25.38 14.37
CA GLU A 248 18.04 26.77 13.99
C GLU A 248 16.89 27.36 14.83
N LEU A 249 15.89 26.54 15.17
CA LEU A 249 14.72 26.94 15.96
C LEU A 249 14.94 26.82 17.49
N GLY A 250 16.07 26.29 17.93
CA GLY A 250 16.39 26.13 19.34
C GLY A 250 15.57 25.06 20.07
N ILE A 251 15.08 24.04 19.37
CA ILE A 251 14.21 22.97 19.93
C ILE A 251 14.84 21.59 19.83
N SER A 252 16.15 21.48 19.62
CA SER A 252 16.85 20.20 19.45
C SER A 252 16.61 19.23 20.61
N ASP A 253 16.50 19.69 21.84
CA ASP A 253 16.27 18.88 23.03
C ASP A 253 14.88 18.20 23.04
N SER A 254 13.94 18.72 22.24
CA SER A 254 12.58 18.20 22.12
C SER A 254 12.35 17.38 20.84
N ILE A 255 13.39 17.18 20.02
CA ILE A 255 13.35 16.34 18.81
C ILE A 255 14.21 15.10 19.05
N VAL A 256 13.60 13.92 18.92
CA VAL A 256 14.28 12.65 19.13
C VAL A 256 14.31 11.84 17.84
N PHE A 257 15.47 11.25 17.54
CA PHE A 257 15.64 10.34 16.39
C PHE A 257 16.02 8.96 16.92
N ASP A 258 15.21 7.96 16.57
CA ASP A 258 15.44 6.57 16.88
C ASP A 258 15.66 5.75 15.63
N GLU A 259 16.48 4.70 15.78
CA GLU A 259 16.66 3.68 14.77
C GLU A 259 15.34 2.95 14.48
N PRO A 260 15.20 2.33 13.29
CA PRO A 260 14.06 1.47 13.00
C PRO A 260 13.95 0.35 14.03
N VAL A 261 12.74 0.11 14.48
CA VAL A 261 12.42 -0.98 15.41
C VAL A 261 11.53 -2.02 14.72
N GLU A 262 11.45 -3.20 15.32
CA GLU A 262 10.58 -4.27 14.84
C GLU A 262 9.09 -3.83 14.89
N PRO A 263 8.23 -4.33 13.97
CA PRO A 263 6.84 -3.89 13.87
C PRO A 263 6.04 -3.98 15.19
N ALA A 264 6.25 -5.03 15.96
CA ALA A 264 5.56 -5.20 17.25
C ALA A 264 6.03 -4.21 18.31
N GLU A 265 7.29 -3.77 18.25
CA GLU A 265 7.83 -2.72 19.10
C GLU A 265 7.31 -1.36 18.68
N LEU A 266 7.32 -1.07 17.38
CA LEU A 266 6.70 0.14 16.84
C LEU A 266 5.23 0.25 17.22
N ALA A 267 4.48 -0.86 17.20
CA ALA A 267 3.09 -0.86 17.64
C ALA A 267 2.93 -0.45 19.11
N ARG A 268 3.86 -0.88 20.00
CA ARG A 268 3.86 -0.45 21.42
C ARG A 268 4.18 1.04 21.55
N GLU A 269 5.16 1.52 20.79
CA GLU A 269 5.52 2.95 20.78
C GLU A 269 4.33 3.81 20.35
N LEU A 270 3.67 3.44 19.25
CA LEU A 270 2.48 4.13 18.76
C LEU A 270 1.32 4.05 19.75
N SER A 271 1.12 2.90 20.43
CA SER A 271 0.02 2.72 21.39
C SER A 271 0.07 3.71 22.56
N GLY A 272 1.26 4.21 22.93
CA GLY A 272 1.44 5.20 23.98
C GLY A 272 1.58 6.64 23.49
N ALA A 273 1.75 6.89 22.20
CA ALA A 273 1.91 8.24 21.66
C ALA A 273 0.61 9.05 21.71
N THR A 274 0.67 10.36 21.88
CA THR A 274 -0.49 11.25 21.80
C THR A 274 -1.15 11.15 20.43
N ALA A 275 -0.37 11.29 19.36
CA ALA A 275 -0.77 10.99 17.99
C ALA A 275 0.44 10.61 17.13
N SER A 276 0.16 9.91 16.03
CA SER A 276 1.13 9.69 14.96
C SER A 276 1.03 10.79 13.92
N LEU A 277 2.17 11.15 13.34
CA LEU A 277 2.27 12.17 12.30
C LEU A 277 2.58 11.53 10.96
N ALA A 278 1.96 12.05 9.92
CA ALA A 278 2.26 11.67 8.54
C ALA A 278 2.14 12.91 7.64
N THR A 279 2.99 12.99 6.64
CA THR A 279 3.03 14.11 5.71
C THR A 279 3.17 13.64 4.28
N LEU A 280 2.72 14.49 3.35
CA LEU A 280 2.94 14.33 1.92
C LEU A 280 3.09 15.72 1.30
N LEU A 281 4.26 15.97 0.71
CA LEU A 281 4.59 17.27 0.12
C LEU A 281 3.65 17.58 -1.04
N PRO A 282 2.95 18.72 -1.04
CA PRO A 282 2.17 19.18 -2.19
C PRO A 282 3.07 19.44 -3.40
N ASP A 283 2.53 19.26 -4.60
CA ASP A 283 3.21 19.49 -5.89
C ASP A 283 4.49 18.67 -6.10
N GLY A 284 4.71 17.65 -5.26
CA GLY A 284 5.82 16.72 -5.34
C GLY A 284 5.64 15.60 -6.38
N GLY A 285 4.48 15.52 -7.04
CA GLY A 285 4.16 14.48 -8.02
C GLY A 285 3.77 13.12 -7.41
N TYR A 286 3.64 13.06 -6.09
CA TYR A 286 3.24 11.86 -5.33
C TYR A 286 1.88 12.00 -4.64
N GLU A 287 1.06 12.99 -5.03
CA GLU A 287 -0.24 13.28 -4.38
C GLU A 287 -1.24 12.12 -4.48
N PHE A 288 -0.98 11.17 -5.36
CA PHE A 288 -1.77 9.93 -5.47
C PHE A 288 -1.38 8.87 -4.43
N ALA A 289 -0.24 9.05 -3.74
CA ALA A 289 0.26 8.06 -2.79
C ALA A 289 -0.55 8.10 -1.49
N PHE A 290 -0.78 6.92 -0.93
CA PHE A 290 -1.35 6.77 0.41
C PHE A 290 -0.23 6.63 1.44
N ALA A 291 -0.27 7.41 2.51
CA ALA A 291 0.66 7.31 3.63
C ALA A 291 0.32 6.05 4.47
N THR A 292 0.89 4.91 4.10
CA THR A 292 0.58 3.59 4.72
C THR A 292 0.86 3.55 6.22
N LYS A 293 1.73 4.44 6.74
CA LYS A 293 1.96 4.61 8.17
C LYS A 293 0.68 4.98 8.94
N ALA A 294 -0.28 5.63 8.31
CA ALA A 294 -1.58 5.89 8.90
C ALA A 294 -2.32 4.59 9.28
N TYR A 295 -2.28 3.57 8.41
CA TYR A 295 -2.90 2.30 8.73
C TYR A 295 -2.25 1.60 9.93
N SER A 296 -0.91 1.58 9.98
CA SER A 296 -0.17 0.98 11.11
C SER A 296 -0.43 1.71 12.41
N SER A 297 -0.51 3.04 12.37
CA SER A 297 -0.85 3.85 13.54
C SER A 297 -2.25 3.55 14.07
N LEU A 298 -3.27 3.56 13.20
CA LEU A 298 -4.64 3.25 13.59
C LEU A 298 -4.78 1.82 14.12
N ALA A 299 -4.11 0.86 13.50
CA ALA A 299 -4.07 -0.51 13.97
C ALA A 299 -3.44 -0.65 15.36
N SER A 300 -2.51 0.22 15.73
CA SER A 300 -1.92 0.33 17.06
C SER A 300 -2.75 1.17 18.04
N GLY A 301 -3.97 1.60 17.67
CA GLY A 301 -4.84 2.43 18.48
C GLY A 301 -4.38 3.90 18.59
N CYS A 302 -3.50 4.36 17.70
CA CYS A 302 -2.96 5.72 17.69
C CYS A 302 -3.69 6.57 16.65
N PRO A 303 -4.29 7.72 17.01
CA PRO A 303 -4.86 8.64 16.04
C PRO A 303 -3.77 9.27 15.18
N VAL A 304 -4.13 9.77 13.99
CA VAL A 304 -3.20 10.30 13.02
C VAL A 304 -3.47 11.77 12.74
N ILE A 305 -2.43 12.60 12.77
CA ILE A 305 -2.44 13.93 12.14
C ILE A 305 -1.72 13.78 10.79
N PHE A 306 -2.44 14.00 9.71
CA PHE A 306 -1.88 13.95 8.36
C PHE A 306 -1.87 15.35 7.76
N ALA A 307 -0.71 15.80 7.28
CA ALA A 307 -0.59 17.07 6.58
C ALA A 307 -0.23 16.84 5.10
N GLY A 308 -1.12 17.26 4.22
CA GLY A 308 -0.91 17.17 2.78
C GLY A 308 -2.14 16.73 1.98
N PRO A 309 -2.02 16.71 0.65
CA PRO A 309 -3.10 16.34 -0.25
C PRO A 309 -3.25 14.82 -0.41
N GLY A 310 -4.30 14.42 -1.11
CA GLY A 310 -4.43 13.10 -1.69
C GLY A 310 -5.27 12.11 -0.90
N PRO A 311 -5.10 10.81 -1.17
CA PRO A 311 -6.02 9.78 -0.69
C PRO A 311 -5.98 9.56 0.82
N THR A 312 -4.90 9.92 1.51
CA THR A 312 -4.81 9.80 2.97
C THR A 312 -5.70 10.83 3.65
N ALA A 313 -5.72 12.08 3.17
CA ALA A 313 -6.62 13.12 3.66
C ALA A 313 -8.09 12.69 3.48
N ALA A 314 -8.48 12.35 2.27
CA ALA A 314 -9.84 11.89 1.96
C ALA A 314 -10.27 10.66 2.79
N PHE A 315 -9.32 9.76 3.08
CA PHE A 315 -9.58 8.61 3.95
C PHE A 315 -9.86 9.02 5.40
N LEU A 316 -9.02 9.89 5.97
CA LEU A 316 -9.20 10.35 7.36
C LEU A 316 -10.50 11.14 7.51
N ASP A 317 -10.81 12.03 6.56
CA ASP A 317 -12.07 12.79 6.57
C ASP A 317 -13.30 11.87 6.55
N ALA A 318 -13.29 10.84 5.70
CA ALA A 318 -14.40 9.89 5.64
C ALA A 318 -14.48 9.00 6.88
N ALA A 319 -13.35 8.57 7.43
CA ALA A 319 -13.28 7.66 8.59
C ALA A 319 -13.59 8.35 9.92
N SER A 320 -13.31 9.65 10.05
CA SER A 320 -13.59 10.44 11.25
C SER A 320 -15.06 10.48 11.65
N ALA A 321 -15.97 10.23 10.70
CA ALA A 321 -17.39 10.10 10.98
C ALA A 321 -17.77 8.84 11.80
N THR A 322 -16.90 7.83 11.86
CA THR A 322 -17.18 6.52 12.47
C THR A 322 -16.21 6.13 13.58
N ALA A 323 -15.02 6.72 13.63
CA ALA A 323 -14.00 6.41 14.62
C ALA A 323 -13.07 7.60 14.87
N PRO A 324 -12.42 7.70 16.04
CA PRO A 324 -11.48 8.77 16.36
C PRO A 324 -10.11 8.55 15.65
N VAL A 325 -10.14 8.50 14.33
CA VAL A 325 -8.95 8.19 13.51
C VAL A 325 -7.92 9.32 13.49
N GLY A 326 -8.29 10.53 13.90
CA GLY A 326 -7.46 11.73 13.81
C GLY A 326 -7.98 12.69 12.74
N THR A 327 -7.09 13.49 12.15
CA THR A 327 -7.47 14.58 11.24
C THR A 327 -6.50 14.73 10.08
N ALA A 328 -7.00 15.25 8.97
CA ALA A 328 -6.19 15.75 7.87
C ALA A 328 -6.21 17.29 7.89
N VAL A 329 -5.05 17.89 7.60
CA VAL A 329 -4.88 19.35 7.61
C VAL A 329 -4.06 19.80 6.40
N ASP A 330 -4.10 21.09 6.11
CA ASP A 330 -3.23 21.68 5.10
C ASP A 330 -1.75 21.51 5.47
N TYR A 331 -0.91 21.39 4.44
CA TYR A 331 0.52 21.23 4.60
C TYR A 331 1.16 22.59 4.93
N THR A 332 0.83 23.14 6.11
CA THR A 332 1.43 24.36 6.67
C THR A 332 1.78 24.17 8.13
N PRO A 333 2.84 24.84 8.65
CA PRO A 333 3.21 24.76 10.07
C PRO A 333 2.05 25.12 10.99
N GLU A 334 1.32 26.18 10.68
CA GLU A 334 0.22 26.70 11.50
C GLU A 334 -0.93 25.70 11.63
N ALA A 335 -1.35 25.08 10.51
CA ALA A 335 -2.43 24.09 10.50
C ALA A 335 -2.05 22.82 11.27
N ILE A 336 -0.79 22.41 11.14
CA ILE A 336 -0.26 21.23 11.86
C ILE A 336 -0.15 21.54 13.36
N ALA A 337 0.38 22.70 13.73
CA ALA A 337 0.49 23.12 15.15
C ALA A 337 -0.88 23.20 15.81
N GLU A 338 -1.91 23.71 15.12
CA GLU A 338 -3.27 23.76 15.62
C GLU A 338 -3.87 22.36 15.80
N ALA A 339 -3.61 21.44 14.88
CA ALA A 339 -4.02 20.04 15.03
C ALA A 339 -3.30 19.37 16.23
N MET A 340 -2.01 19.67 16.43
CA MET A 340 -1.27 19.20 17.62
C MET A 340 -1.90 19.71 18.91
N ARG A 341 -2.25 21.00 18.99
CA ARG A 341 -2.95 21.60 20.15
C ARG A 341 -4.29 20.91 20.39
N THR A 342 -5.09 20.78 19.36
CA THR A 342 -6.41 20.12 19.46
C THR A 342 -6.31 18.69 20.02
N VAL A 343 -5.34 17.92 19.54
CA VAL A 343 -5.16 16.53 19.99
C VAL A 343 -4.53 16.49 21.39
N ALA A 344 -3.64 17.42 21.74
CA ALA A 344 -3.06 17.50 23.07
C ALA A 344 -4.10 17.87 24.13
N GLU A 345 -5.01 18.79 23.84
CA GLU A 345 -6.11 19.18 24.73
C GLU A 345 -7.20 18.11 24.86
N ARG A 346 -7.42 17.32 23.83
CA ARG A 346 -8.47 16.26 23.76
C ARG A 346 -7.91 14.96 23.20
N PRO A 347 -6.98 14.32 23.88
CA PRO A 347 -6.34 13.10 23.38
C PRO A 347 -7.33 11.93 23.36
N VAL A 348 -7.12 11.00 22.42
CA VAL A 348 -7.76 9.70 22.48
C VAL A 348 -7.19 8.94 23.67
N LEU A 349 -8.01 8.80 24.70
CA LEU A 349 -7.60 8.20 25.97
C LEU A 349 -7.30 6.70 25.83
N PRO A 350 -6.45 6.12 26.68
CA PRO A 350 -6.04 4.71 26.59
C PRO A 350 -7.21 3.73 26.55
N GLU A 351 -8.31 4.00 27.27
CA GLU A 351 -9.52 3.17 27.29
C GLU A 351 -10.27 3.13 25.96
N SER A 352 -10.13 4.14 25.11
CA SER A 352 -10.78 4.20 23.79
C SER A 352 -9.91 3.61 22.66
N ARG A 353 -8.60 3.43 22.88
CA ARG A 353 -7.64 2.97 21.88
C ARG A 353 -7.84 1.52 21.41
N PRO A 354 -8.26 0.57 22.28
CA PRO A 354 -8.63 -0.76 21.84
C PRO A 354 -9.72 -0.74 20.78
N GLY A 355 -10.76 0.11 20.96
CA GLY A 355 -11.84 0.28 19.98
C GLY A 355 -11.35 0.83 18.64
N LEU A 356 -10.38 1.77 18.64
CA LEU A 356 -9.77 2.28 17.42
C LEU A 356 -8.95 1.19 16.70
N SER A 357 -8.19 0.39 17.45
CA SER A 357 -7.43 -0.74 16.90
C SER A 357 -8.36 -1.82 16.30
N GLU A 358 -9.46 -2.13 16.96
CA GLU A 358 -10.48 -3.06 16.45
C GLU A 358 -11.16 -2.52 15.19
N TRP A 359 -11.53 -1.24 15.19
CA TRP A 359 -12.03 -0.57 13.98
C TRP A 359 -11.05 -0.69 12.83
N ALA A 360 -9.75 -0.45 13.09
CA ALA A 360 -8.72 -0.56 12.08
C ALA A 360 -8.56 -2.00 11.56
N ASP A 361 -8.66 -3.02 12.41
CA ASP A 361 -8.64 -4.42 11.97
C ASP A 361 -9.81 -4.74 11.03
N GLN A 362 -10.99 -4.22 11.32
CA GLN A 362 -12.18 -4.45 10.51
C GLN A 362 -12.17 -3.71 9.17
N HIS A 363 -11.60 -2.49 9.12
CA HIS A 363 -11.75 -1.58 7.98
C HIS A 363 -10.48 -1.40 7.15
N VAL A 364 -9.32 -1.38 7.80
CA VAL A 364 -8.04 -1.04 7.17
C VAL A 364 -6.95 -2.08 7.36
N SER A 365 -7.27 -3.27 7.85
CA SER A 365 -6.33 -4.38 7.86
C SER A 365 -6.07 -4.91 6.45
N MET A 366 -4.91 -5.52 6.26
CA MET A 366 -4.59 -6.25 5.03
C MET A 366 -5.61 -7.37 4.78
N ARG A 367 -6.13 -8.01 5.83
CA ARG A 367 -7.20 -9.01 5.75
C ARG A 367 -8.52 -8.40 5.26
N ALA A 368 -8.91 -7.21 5.74
CA ALA A 368 -10.09 -6.51 5.26
C ALA A 368 -9.97 -6.12 3.77
N ALA A 369 -8.77 -5.67 3.36
CA ALA A 369 -8.47 -5.41 1.96
C ALA A 369 -8.55 -6.68 1.11
N ALA A 370 -8.00 -7.79 1.60
CA ALA A 370 -8.05 -9.10 0.93
C ALA A 370 -9.50 -9.62 0.79
N ARG A 371 -10.36 -9.44 1.79
CA ARG A 371 -11.79 -9.79 1.70
C ARG A 371 -12.49 -9.03 0.57
N ARG A 372 -12.30 -7.70 0.49
CA ARG A 372 -12.86 -6.89 -0.60
C ARG A 372 -12.34 -7.30 -1.98
N ALA A 373 -11.05 -7.66 -2.06
CA ALA A 373 -10.45 -8.17 -3.28
C ALA A 373 -11.01 -9.56 -3.67
N ALA A 374 -11.21 -10.44 -2.69
CA ALA A 374 -11.83 -11.76 -2.90
C ALA A 374 -13.27 -11.61 -3.42
N ASP A 375 -14.08 -10.69 -2.85
CA ASP A 375 -15.43 -10.39 -3.35
C ASP A 375 -15.40 -9.98 -4.83
N ALA A 376 -14.48 -9.10 -5.21
CA ALA A 376 -14.30 -8.67 -6.60
C ALA A 376 -13.90 -9.81 -7.53
N ILE A 377 -13.06 -10.73 -7.06
CA ILE A 377 -12.60 -11.91 -7.82
C ILE A 377 -13.77 -12.90 -8.01
N GLU A 378 -14.55 -13.15 -6.96
CA GLU A 378 -15.72 -14.03 -7.01
C GLU A 378 -16.76 -13.53 -8.01
N LEU A 379 -17.04 -12.22 -8.00
CA LEU A 379 -17.93 -11.60 -8.99
C LEU A 379 -17.47 -11.79 -10.43
N SER A 380 -16.16 -11.81 -10.66
CA SER A 380 -15.60 -12.05 -12.01
C SER A 380 -15.65 -13.53 -12.40
N GLY A 381 -15.35 -14.44 -11.49
CA GLY A 381 -15.32 -15.88 -11.74
C GLY A 381 -16.71 -16.52 -11.88
N SER A 382 -17.72 -15.90 -11.26
CA SER A 382 -19.12 -16.38 -11.27
C SER A 382 -19.92 -15.92 -12.49
N GLN A 383 -19.39 -15.06 -13.35
CA GLN A 383 -20.11 -14.59 -14.53
C GLN A 383 -20.41 -15.77 -15.50
N PRO A 384 -21.66 -15.92 -15.99
CA PRO A 384 -21.99 -16.94 -16.96
C PRO A 384 -21.12 -16.77 -18.21
N ARG A 385 -20.58 -17.88 -18.70
CA ARG A 385 -19.69 -17.94 -19.86
C ARG A 385 -20.31 -17.18 -21.03
N ARG A 386 -19.75 -16.03 -21.37
CA ARG A 386 -20.15 -15.32 -22.60
C ARG A 386 -19.95 -16.28 -23.77
N LYS A 387 -21.05 -16.81 -24.32
CA LYS A 387 -21.02 -17.49 -25.63
C LYS A 387 -20.43 -16.50 -26.62
N ARG A 388 -19.31 -16.86 -27.26
CA ARG A 388 -18.77 -16.09 -28.39
C ARG A 388 -19.89 -15.95 -29.41
N ALA A 389 -20.37 -14.74 -29.65
CA ALA A 389 -21.01 -14.43 -30.90
C ALA A 389 -19.94 -14.69 -31.99
N ARG A 390 -20.18 -15.72 -32.81
CA ARG A 390 -19.45 -15.91 -34.05
C ARG A 390 -19.93 -14.78 -34.97
N SER A 391 -19.09 -13.83 -35.25
CA SER A 391 -19.18 -12.89 -36.37
C SER A 391 -17.83 -12.83 -37.04
#